data_e297b9cc990b08c499ebecff0aed6fe3
#
_entry.id   e297b9cc990b08c499ebecff0aed6fe3
#
_cell.length_a   1.000
_cell.length_b   1.000
_cell.length_c   1.000
_cell.angle_alpha   90.00
_cell.angle_beta   90.00
_cell.angle_gamma   90.00
#
_symmetry.space_group_name_H-M   'P 1'
#
loop_
_entity.id
_entity.type
_entity.pdbx_description
1 polymer ?
#
loop_
_entity_poly.entity_id
_entity_poly.type
_entity_poly.pdbx_seq_one_letter_code
_entity_poly.pdbx_strand_id
1 'polypeptide(L)'
;MFKRFLKYFTKFEWTLWTASIIIVTVGFAVAPERSVLSYCSSLAGVTCVMINAKGNVVGQFVSVLFSTLYAVYAYTQHLYGEMIIYFSLMVPIHVISIFTWIRNRFDGKAHEVKINKVKPLEYILLGVGSAAATVAFYFLLRALNTDNLIVSTISLITSLAAAYLMLRRCEYYSICFIANDAVLIVLWSMKIPTAGLSVLPSVLCFVVFLLIDAHCYISWHKRRKRQAAIMFEREQETAASEPAAENNEVTENPTDEEPAKEE
;
A
#
# COMPACT_ATOMS: atom_id res chain seq x y z
N MET A 1 -21.06 11.86 14.35
CA MET A 1 -20.28 11.26 13.26
C MET A 1 -19.30 12.27 12.64
N PHE A 2 -19.71 13.45 12.24
CA PHE A 2 -18.88 14.50 11.60
C PHE A 2 -17.67 14.97 12.45
N LYS A 3 -17.84 15.23 13.75
CA LYS A 3 -16.72 15.61 14.67
C LYS A 3 -15.64 14.51 14.80
N ARG A 4 -16.00 13.24 14.61
CA ARG A 4 -15.07 12.10 14.67
C ARG A 4 -14.25 12.00 13.37
N PHE A 5 -14.87 12.34 12.23
CA PHE A 5 -14.22 12.44 10.93
C PHE A 5 -13.21 13.59 10.89
N LEU A 6 -13.57 14.77 11.42
CA LEU A 6 -12.66 15.93 11.48
C LEU A 6 -11.41 15.67 12.36
N LYS A 7 -11.52 14.80 13.38
CA LYS A 7 -10.39 14.41 14.23
C LYS A 7 -9.55 13.27 13.64
N TYR A 8 -9.97 12.68 12.52
CA TYR A 8 -9.29 11.54 11.91
C TYR A 8 -7.96 11.92 11.26
N PHE A 9 -7.93 13.05 10.57
CA PHE A 9 -6.73 13.61 9.97
C PHE A 9 -6.13 14.70 10.86
N THR A 10 -4.79 14.78 10.85
CA THR A 10 -4.06 15.92 11.44
C THR A 10 -4.29 17.19 10.61
N LYS A 11 -3.98 18.36 11.17
CA LYS A 11 -4.06 19.63 10.42
C LYS A 11 -3.23 19.60 9.13
N PHE A 12 -2.02 19.03 9.20
CA PHE A 12 -1.14 18.86 8.03
C PHE A 12 -1.77 17.97 6.96
N GLU A 13 -2.33 16.82 7.36
CA GLU A 13 -2.98 15.89 6.44
C GLU A 13 -4.22 16.50 5.79
N TRP A 14 -5.00 17.29 6.52
CA TRP A 14 -6.12 18.07 5.97
C TRP A 14 -5.64 19.07 4.92
N THR A 15 -4.58 19.84 5.24
CA THR A 15 -4.00 20.81 4.31
C THR A 15 -3.47 20.10 3.06
N LEU A 16 -2.73 19.01 3.23
CA LEU A 16 -2.17 18.23 2.11
C LEU A 16 -3.30 17.68 1.21
N TRP A 17 -4.32 17.06 1.79
CA TRP A 17 -5.45 16.52 1.03
C TRP A 17 -6.25 17.60 0.30
N THR A 18 -6.58 18.70 0.97
CA THR A 18 -7.32 19.81 0.37
C THR A 18 -6.51 20.49 -0.74
N ALA A 19 -5.23 20.76 -0.51
CA ALA A 19 -4.33 21.31 -1.52
C ALA A 19 -4.24 20.40 -2.75
N SER A 20 -4.14 19.08 -2.53
CA SER A 20 -4.12 18.08 -3.59
C SER A 20 -5.38 18.09 -4.45
N ILE A 21 -6.55 18.16 -3.82
CA ILE A 21 -7.83 18.26 -4.52
C ILE A 21 -7.89 19.55 -5.33
N ILE A 22 -7.44 20.69 -4.75
CA ILE A 22 -7.42 21.98 -5.45
C ILE A 22 -6.50 21.90 -6.68
N ILE A 23 -5.28 21.35 -6.54
CA ILE A 23 -4.32 21.22 -7.65
C ILE A 23 -4.93 20.42 -8.79
N VAL A 24 -5.51 19.24 -8.50
CA VAL A 24 -6.13 18.38 -9.50
C VAL A 24 -7.35 19.08 -10.15
N THR A 25 -8.17 19.77 -9.36
CA THR A 25 -9.34 20.49 -9.86
C THR A 25 -8.94 21.67 -10.76
N VAL A 26 -7.91 22.42 -10.38
CA VAL A 26 -7.36 23.49 -11.23
C VAL A 26 -6.80 22.91 -12.53
N GLY A 27 -6.04 21.82 -12.46
CA GLY A 27 -5.55 21.12 -13.65
C GLY A 27 -6.67 20.70 -14.60
N PHE A 28 -7.76 20.14 -14.05
CA PHE A 28 -8.95 19.79 -14.84
C PHE A 28 -9.64 21.03 -15.44
N ALA A 29 -9.76 22.11 -14.69
CA ALA A 29 -10.42 23.34 -15.14
C ALA A 29 -9.66 24.05 -16.29
N VAL A 30 -8.32 23.97 -16.27
CA VAL A 30 -7.43 24.58 -17.28
C VAL A 30 -7.26 23.68 -18.51
N ALA A 31 -7.51 22.39 -18.40
CA ALA A 31 -7.37 21.44 -19.50
C ALA A 31 -8.35 21.82 -20.66
N PRO A 32 -7.85 21.89 -21.92
CA PRO A 32 -8.67 22.21 -23.09
C PRO A 32 -9.80 21.20 -23.31
N GLU A 33 -9.47 19.91 -23.18
CA GLU A 33 -10.43 18.81 -23.25
C GLU A 33 -10.61 18.23 -21.85
N ARG A 34 -11.79 18.40 -21.29
CA ARG A 34 -12.12 18.00 -19.91
C ARG A 34 -12.60 16.58 -19.85
N SER A 35 -11.70 15.65 -19.54
CA SER A 35 -12.09 14.26 -19.27
C SER A 35 -12.62 14.12 -17.86
N VAL A 36 -13.94 13.95 -17.71
CA VAL A 36 -14.60 13.67 -16.43
C VAL A 36 -14.04 12.38 -15.81
N LEU A 37 -13.73 11.39 -16.64
CA LEU A 37 -13.13 10.12 -16.20
C LEU A 37 -11.76 10.33 -15.54
N SER A 38 -10.87 11.12 -16.17
CA SER A 38 -9.58 11.51 -15.59
C SER A 38 -9.75 12.23 -14.25
N TYR A 39 -10.68 13.18 -14.19
CA TYR A 39 -10.93 13.93 -12.96
C TYR A 39 -11.47 13.05 -11.82
N CYS A 40 -12.49 12.23 -12.07
CA CYS A 40 -13.03 11.31 -11.08
C CYS A 40 -11.97 10.30 -10.60
N SER A 41 -11.16 9.78 -11.52
CA SER A 41 -10.04 8.91 -11.20
C SER A 41 -9.04 9.63 -10.28
N SER A 42 -8.62 10.85 -10.63
CA SER A 42 -7.66 11.61 -9.83
C SER A 42 -8.17 11.93 -8.42
N LEU A 43 -9.47 12.29 -8.27
CA LEU A 43 -10.07 12.53 -6.95
C LEU A 43 -10.12 11.25 -6.10
N ALA A 44 -10.50 10.13 -6.71
CA ALA A 44 -10.49 8.83 -6.04
C ALA A 44 -9.06 8.44 -5.62
N GLY A 45 -8.09 8.68 -6.51
CA GLY A 45 -6.68 8.40 -6.27
C GLY A 45 -6.10 9.21 -5.11
N VAL A 46 -6.22 10.54 -5.12
CA VAL A 46 -5.78 11.40 -4.01
C VAL A 46 -6.40 10.96 -2.68
N THR A 47 -7.68 10.61 -2.70
CA THR A 47 -8.40 10.20 -1.49
C THR A 47 -7.92 8.83 -0.99
N CYS A 48 -7.71 7.86 -1.90
CA CYS A 48 -7.27 6.53 -1.48
C CYS A 48 -5.85 6.54 -0.90
N VAL A 49 -4.91 7.28 -1.51
CA VAL A 49 -3.52 7.36 -1.02
C VAL A 49 -3.47 8.02 0.37
N MET A 50 -4.25 9.09 0.60
CA MET A 50 -4.38 9.72 1.92
C MET A 50 -4.93 8.79 3.00
N ILE A 51 -5.93 7.98 2.67
CA ILE A 51 -6.50 7.01 3.63
C ILE A 51 -5.54 5.84 3.86
N ASN A 52 -4.87 5.36 2.81
CA ASN A 52 -3.83 4.32 2.90
C ASN A 52 -2.65 4.76 3.77
N ALA A 53 -2.28 6.06 3.75
CA ALA A 53 -1.27 6.62 4.65
C ALA A 53 -1.62 6.46 6.14
N LYS A 54 -2.90 6.27 6.47
CA LYS A 54 -3.37 5.94 7.83
C LYS A 54 -3.34 4.44 8.15
N GLY A 55 -3.06 3.59 7.19
CA GLY A 55 -3.18 2.13 7.36
C GLY A 55 -4.62 1.66 7.51
N ASN A 56 -5.58 2.40 6.94
CA ASN A 56 -7.00 2.11 7.06
C ASN A 56 -7.50 1.34 5.83
N VAL A 57 -8.20 0.24 6.08
CA VAL A 57 -8.75 -0.63 5.03
C VAL A 57 -9.70 0.09 4.06
N VAL A 58 -10.38 1.16 4.51
CA VAL A 58 -11.24 1.97 3.63
C VAL A 58 -10.48 2.51 2.43
N GLY A 59 -9.18 2.83 2.62
CA GLY A 59 -8.32 3.25 1.52
C GLY A 59 -8.23 2.19 0.41
N GLN A 60 -8.21 0.90 0.73
CA GLN A 60 -8.15 -0.17 -0.26
C GLN A 60 -9.44 -0.27 -1.09
N PHE A 61 -10.62 -0.02 -0.50
CA PHE A 61 -11.88 0.05 -1.25
C PHE A 61 -11.86 1.20 -2.27
N VAL A 62 -11.39 2.38 -1.83
CA VAL A 62 -11.26 3.54 -2.73
C VAL A 62 -10.17 3.30 -3.78
N SER A 63 -9.12 2.52 -3.45
CA SER A 63 -8.08 2.13 -4.40
C SER A 63 -8.60 1.21 -5.50
N VAL A 64 -9.54 0.30 -5.21
CA VAL A 64 -10.22 -0.51 -6.25
C VAL A 64 -10.96 0.40 -7.24
N LEU A 65 -11.70 1.39 -6.72
CA LEU A 65 -12.41 2.37 -7.56
C LEU A 65 -11.42 3.18 -8.41
N PHE A 66 -10.38 3.73 -7.78
CA PHE A 66 -9.32 4.48 -8.47
C PHE A 66 -8.69 3.65 -9.60
N SER A 67 -8.21 2.44 -9.28
CA SER A 67 -7.52 1.57 -10.23
C SER A 67 -8.40 1.21 -11.42
N THR A 68 -9.69 0.99 -11.18
CA THR A 68 -10.65 0.69 -12.26
C THR A 68 -10.86 1.91 -13.16
N LEU A 69 -11.13 3.08 -12.58
CA LEU A 69 -11.32 4.31 -13.37
C LEU A 69 -10.07 4.70 -14.14
N TYR A 70 -8.90 4.58 -13.50
CA TYR A 70 -7.62 4.89 -14.12
C TYR A 70 -7.28 3.92 -15.26
N ALA A 71 -7.54 2.63 -15.11
CA ALA A 71 -7.35 1.65 -16.18
C ALA A 71 -8.20 1.98 -17.42
N VAL A 72 -9.47 2.34 -17.23
CA VAL A 72 -10.35 2.77 -18.33
C VAL A 72 -9.83 4.05 -18.97
N TYR A 73 -9.37 5.02 -18.18
CA TYR A 73 -8.80 6.24 -18.71
C TYR A 73 -7.51 5.98 -19.49
N ALA A 74 -6.59 5.17 -18.97
CA ALA A 74 -5.35 4.79 -19.66
C ALA A 74 -5.62 4.10 -21.01
N TYR A 75 -6.66 3.25 -21.07
CA TYR A 75 -7.11 2.66 -22.34
C TYR A 75 -7.49 3.73 -23.37
N THR A 76 -8.25 4.76 -22.99
CA THR A 76 -8.64 5.85 -23.91
C THR A 76 -7.46 6.67 -24.43
N GLN A 77 -6.33 6.63 -23.70
CA GLN A 77 -5.09 7.32 -24.06
C GLN A 77 -4.06 6.41 -24.77
N HIS A 78 -4.45 5.20 -25.18
CA HIS A 78 -3.57 4.19 -25.80
C HIS A 78 -2.37 3.77 -24.92
N LEU A 79 -2.47 3.97 -23.60
CA LEU A 79 -1.51 3.50 -22.60
C LEU A 79 -1.90 2.10 -22.14
N TYR A 80 -1.80 1.12 -23.04
CA TYR A 80 -2.25 -0.26 -22.75
C TYR A 80 -1.46 -0.91 -21.62
N GLY A 81 -0.20 -0.51 -21.41
CA GLY A 81 0.60 -0.95 -20.28
C GLY A 81 -0.04 -0.59 -18.96
N GLU A 82 -0.40 0.67 -18.77
CA GLU A 82 -1.05 1.15 -17.56
C GLU A 82 -2.43 0.52 -17.40
N MET A 83 -3.20 0.40 -18.47
CA MET A 83 -4.49 -0.29 -18.44
C MET A 83 -4.35 -1.71 -17.87
N ILE A 84 -3.41 -2.50 -18.40
CA ILE A 84 -3.20 -3.89 -17.97
C ILE A 84 -2.71 -3.94 -16.53
N ILE A 85 -1.72 -3.11 -16.15
CA ILE A 85 -1.18 -3.05 -14.79
C ILE A 85 -2.29 -2.73 -13.79
N TYR A 86 -3.07 -1.68 -14.04
CA TYR A 86 -4.08 -1.26 -13.08
C TYR A 86 -5.29 -2.20 -13.02
N PHE A 87 -5.73 -2.72 -14.14
CA PHE A 87 -6.87 -3.63 -14.16
C PHE A 87 -6.52 -5.05 -13.71
N SER A 88 -5.41 -5.63 -14.22
CA SER A 88 -5.07 -7.03 -14.00
C SER A 88 -4.18 -7.27 -12.77
N LEU A 89 -3.46 -6.26 -12.29
CA LEU A 89 -2.59 -6.37 -11.12
C LEU A 89 -3.14 -5.57 -9.93
N MET A 90 -3.37 -4.26 -10.09
CA MET A 90 -3.74 -3.40 -8.96
C MET A 90 -5.13 -3.70 -8.42
N VAL A 91 -6.15 -3.86 -9.28
CA VAL A 91 -7.52 -4.18 -8.83
C VAL A 91 -7.55 -5.47 -8.01
N PRO A 92 -7.03 -6.63 -8.48
CA PRO A 92 -6.99 -7.85 -7.68
C PRO A 92 -6.19 -7.70 -6.39
N ILE A 93 -5.04 -7.02 -6.42
CA ILE A 93 -4.21 -6.81 -5.23
C ILE A 93 -4.92 -5.95 -4.19
N HIS A 94 -5.62 -4.88 -4.59
CA HIS A 94 -6.42 -4.08 -3.66
C HIS A 94 -7.56 -4.90 -3.05
N VAL A 95 -8.25 -5.74 -3.85
CA VAL A 95 -9.29 -6.65 -3.34
C VAL A 95 -8.70 -7.63 -2.32
N ILE A 96 -7.57 -8.28 -2.62
CA ILE A 96 -6.91 -9.19 -1.67
C ILE A 96 -6.42 -8.43 -0.44
N SER A 97 -5.93 -7.19 -0.62
CA SER A 97 -5.49 -6.33 0.47
C SER A 97 -6.62 -5.96 1.42
N ILE A 98 -7.85 -5.76 0.93
CA ILE A 98 -9.03 -5.54 1.79
C ILE A 98 -9.15 -6.68 2.80
N PHE A 99 -9.17 -7.94 2.33
CA PHE A 99 -9.28 -9.11 3.21
C PHE A 99 -8.07 -9.25 4.14
N THR A 100 -6.87 -9.06 3.60
CA THR A 100 -5.62 -9.16 4.36
C THR A 100 -5.55 -8.11 5.46
N TRP A 101 -5.94 -6.86 5.17
CA TRP A 101 -5.92 -5.77 6.13
C TRP A 101 -7.01 -5.92 7.20
N ILE A 102 -8.19 -6.41 6.83
CA ILE A 102 -9.28 -6.72 7.79
C ILE A 102 -8.84 -7.81 8.78
N ARG A 103 -8.18 -8.88 8.28
CA ARG A 103 -7.74 -10.00 9.12
C ARG A 103 -6.55 -9.66 10.02
N ASN A 104 -5.79 -8.63 9.67
CA ASN A 104 -4.57 -8.24 10.37
C ASN A 104 -4.68 -6.82 10.95
N ARG A 105 -5.74 -6.55 11.68
CA ARG A 105 -5.91 -5.29 12.42
C ARG A 105 -4.94 -5.23 13.60
N PHE A 106 -4.38 -4.05 13.86
CA PHE A 106 -3.58 -3.82 15.04
C PHE A 106 -4.49 -3.57 16.23
N ASP A 107 -4.33 -4.37 17.29
CA ASP A 107 -5.03 -4.20 18.56
C ASP A 107 -6.57 -4.17 18.44
N GLY A 108 -7.13 -4.92 17.49
CA GLY A 108 -8.56 -4.92 17.20
C GLY A 108 -9.12 -3.60 16.66
N LYS A 109 -8.29 -2.57 16.48
CA LYS A 109 -8.72 -1.25 15.99
C LYS A 109 -9.10 -1.33 14.52
N ALA A 110 -10.35 -0.99 14.20
CA ALA A 110 -10.88 -1.02 12.83
C ALA A 110 -10.13 -0.10 11.84
N HIS A 111 -9.34 0.84 12.34
CA HIS A 111 -8.75 1.94 11.57
C HIS A 111 -7.23 1.83 11.40
N GLU A 112 -6.62 0.72 11.80
CA GLU A 112 -5.17 0.56 11.70
C GLU A 112 -4.79 -0.90 11.47
N VAL A 113 -4.01 -1.14 10.41
CA VAL A 113 -3.47 -2.45 10.09
C VAL A 113 -2.16 -2.71 10.85
N LYS A 114 -1.92 -4.00 11.23
CA LYS A 114 -0.65 -4.44 11.80
C LYS A 114 0.43 -4.45 10.71
N ILE A 115 1.49 -3.68 10.92
CA ILE A 115 2.62 -3.60 10.00
C ILE A 115 3.45 -4.88 10.10
N ASN A 116 3.83 -5.42 8.94
CA ASN A 116 4.59 -6.66 8.82
C ASN A 116 6.04 -6.39 8.42
N LYS A 117 6.96 -7.22 8.91
CA LYS A 117 8.36 -7.25 8.45
C LYS A 117 8.50 -8.32 7.38
N VAL A 118 8.86 -7.90 6.18
CA VAL A 118 9.13 -8.80 5.05
C VAL A 118 10.52 -9.42 5.23
N LYS A 119 10.66 -10.70 4.95
CA LYS A 119 11.94 -11.42 5.06
C LYS A 119 12.88 -11.05 3.92
N PRO A 120 14.21 -11.05 4.12
CA PRO A 120 15.18 -10.73 3.06
C PRO A 120 15.01 -11.57 1.79
N LEU A 121 14.72 -12.87 1.92
CA LEU A 121 14.47 -13.75 0.78
C LEU A 121 13.28 -13.31 -0.06
N GLU A 122 12.22 -12.77 0.56
CA GLU A 122 11.03 -12.26 -0.16
C GLU A 122 11.39 -11.05 -1.04
N TYR A 123 12.33 -10.18 -0.60
CA TYR A 123 12.80 -9.06 -1.44
C TYR A 123 13.60 -9.56 -2.66
N ILE A 124 14.42 -10.60 -2.50
CA ILE A 124 15.16 -11.21 -3.61
C ILE A 124 14.18 -11.82 -4.61
N LEU A 125 13.22 -12.62 -4.12
CA LEU A 125 12.20 -13.24 -4.96
C LEU A 125 11.32 -12.20 -5.67
N LEU A 126 10.97 -11.13 -4.97
CA LEU A 126 10.23 -9.99 -5.57
C LEU A 126 11.05 -9.35 -6.70
N GLY A 127 12.34 -9.08 -6.47
CA GLY A 127 13.21 -8.49 -7.48
C GLY A 127 13.36 -9.36 -8.72
N VAL A 128 13.69 -10.64 -8.53
CA VAL A 128 13.84 -11.61 -9.64
C VAL A 128 12.52 -11.82 -10.37
N GLY A 129 11.42 -12.01 -9.63
CA GLY A 129 10.09 -12.20 -10.21
C GLY A 129 9.60 -10.99 -10.97
N SER A 130 9.82 -9.77 -10.44
CA SER A 130 9.48 -8.52 -11.13
C SER A 130 10.31 -8.34 -12.39
N ALA A 131 11.61 -8.65 -12.37
CA ALA A 131 12.46 -8.57 -13.56
C ALA A 131 11.99 -9.55 -14.66
N ALA A 132 11.72 -10.81 -14.31
CA ALA A 132 11.21 -11.80 -15.25
C ALA A 132 9.84 -11.40 -15.84
N ALA A 133 8.91 -10.94 -14.98
CA ALA A 133 7.61 -10.44 -15.43
C ALA A 133 7.74 -9.25 -16.38
N THR A 134 8.69 -8.34 -16.11
CA THR A 134 8.93 -7.16 -16.94
C THR A 134 9.43 -7.53 -18.34
N VAL A 135 10.30 -8.53 -18.46
CA VAL A 135 10.75 -9.01 -19.78
C VAL A 135 9.57 -9.57 -20.57
N ALA A 136 8.73 -10.41 -19.98
CA ALA A 136 7.54 -10.94 -20.64
C ALA A 136 6.56 -9.81 -21.02
N PHE A 137 6.37 -8.84 -20.14
CA PHE A 137 5.47 -7.70 -20.35
C PHE A 137 5.94 -6.79 -21.47
N TYR A 138 7.26 -6.59 -21.63
CA TYR A 138 7.82 -5.84 -22.75
C TYR A 138 7.36 -6.41 -24.11
N PHE A 139 7.44 -7.73 -24.29
CA PHE A 139 7.01 -8.36 -25.54
C PHE A 139 5.49 -8.24 -25.75
N LEU A 140 4.71 -8.36 -24.68
CA LEU A 140 3.26 -8.15 -24.73
C LEU A 140 2.92 -6.71 -25.16
N LEU A 141 3.52 -5.70 -24.52
CA LEU A 141 3.27 -4.30 -24.84
C LEU A 141 3.73 -3.93 -26.25
N ARG A 142 4.83 -4.51 -26.70
CA ARG A 142 5.30 -4.35 -28.08
C ARG A 142 4.30 -4.92 -29.09
N ALA A 143 3.72 -6.08 -28.81
CA ALA A 143 2.68 -6.69 -29.66
C ALA A 143 1.38 -5.87 -29.70
N LEU A 144 1.06 -5.15 -28.62
CA LEU A 144 -0.10 -4.28 -28.50
C LEU A 144 0.11 -2.88 -29.10
N ASN A 145 1.32 -2.56 -29.60
CA ASN A 145 1.70 -1.23 -30.09
C ASN A 145 1.39 -0.13 -29.06
N THR A 146 1.73 -0.37 -27.77
CA THR A 146 1.49 0.61 -26.72
C THR A 146 2.39 1.84 -26.88
N ASP A 147 1.85 3.01 -26.56
CA ASP A 147 2.62 4.25 -26.56
C ASP A 147 3.69 4.23 -25.45
N ASN A 148 4.86 4.83 -25.72
CA ASN A 148 5.95 4.96 -24.77
C ASN A 148 6.41 3.62 -24.14
N LEU A 149 6.56 2.59 -24.97
CA LEU A 149 6.83 1.19 -24.62
C LEU A 149 7.84 1.01 -23.47
N ILE A 150 8.99 1.70 -23.50
CA ILE A 150 10.07 1.53 -22.52
C ILE A 150 9.59 2.03 -21.14
N VAL A 151 9.01 3.22 -21.07
CA VAL A 151 8.55 3.83 -19.80
C VAL A 151 7.39 3.03 -19.21
N SER A 152 6.44 2.59 -20.05
CA SER A 152 5.35 1.69 -19.63
C SER A 152 5.87 0.33 -19.12
N THR A 153 6.98 -0.16 -19.66
CA THR A 153 7.61 -1.40 -19.18
C THR A 153 8.30 -1.18 -17.83
N ILE A 154 8.95 -0.02 -17.61
CA ILE A 154 9.58 0.32 -16.33
C ILE A 154 8.53 0.50 -15.24
N SER A 155 7.35 1.05 -15.57
CA SER A 155 6.27 1.23 -14.59
C SER A 155 5.81 -0.10 -13.99
N LEU A 156 5.90 -1.22 -14.72
CA LEU A 156 5.55 -2.53 -14.21
C LEU A 156 6.43 -2.97 -13.02
N ILE A 157 7.75 -2.78 -13.10
CA ILE A 157 8.65 -3.18 -12.00
C ILE A 157 8.28 -2.45 -10.73
N THR A 158 8.13 -1.13 -10.81
CA THR A 158 7.80 -0.28 -9.65
C THR A 158 6.40 -0.59 -9.11
N SER A 159 5.43 -0.81 -10.00
CA SER A 159 4.06 -1.19 -9.63
C SER A 159 3.98 -2.56 -8.95
N LEU A 160 4.69 -3.57 -9.49
CA LEU A 160 4.73 -4.92 -8.87
C LEU A 160 5.34 -4.87 -7.48
N ALA A 161 6.47 -4.17 -7.32
CA ALA A 161 7.12 -4.02 -6.02
C ALA A 161 6.23 -3.30 -5.02
N ALA A 162 5.61 -2.18 -5.41
CA ALA A 162 4.71 -1.42 -4.57
C ALA A 162 3.48 -2.24 -4.15
N ALA A 163 2.81 -2.89 -5.12
CA ALA A 163 1.62 -3.68 -4.92
C ALA A 163 1.87 -4.88 -3.98
N TYR A 164 2.97 -5.63 -4.22
CA TYR A 164 3.34 -6.74 -3.35
C TYR A 164 3.63 -6.29 -1.92
N LEU A 165 4.48 -5.27 -1.74
CA LEU A 165 4.83 -4.77 -0.41
C LEU A 165 3.62 -4.17 0.32
N MET A 166 2.67 -3.56 -0.39
CA MET A 166 1.41 -3.08 0.17
C MET A 166 0.52 -4.24 0.64
N LEU A 167 0.38 -5.30 -0.16
CA LEU A 167 -0.31 -6.52 0.21
C LEU A 167 0.32 -7.15 1.47
N ARG A 168 1.65 -7.16 1.54
CA ARG A 168 2.42 -7.63 2.70
C ARG A 168 2.39 -6.66 3.89
N ARG A 169 1.77 -5.49 3.76
CA ARG A 169 1.68 -4.44 4.80
C ARG A 169 3.05 -3.97 5.28
N CYS A 170 4.00 -3.87 4.35
CA CYS A 170 5.35 -3.42 4.60
C CYS A 170 5.46 -1.92 4.35
N GLU A 171 6.09 -1.16 5.25
CA GLU A 171 6.22 0.30 5.14
C GLU A 171 6.91 0.78 3.85
N TYR A 172 7.78 -0.06 3.28
CA TYR A 172 8.54 0.27 2.07
C TYR A 172 7.68 0.31 0.80
N TYR A 173 6.41 -0.10 0.84
CA TYR A 173 5.53 0.00 -0.31
C TYR A 173 5.40 1.45 -0.82
N SER A 174 5.40 2.43 0.09
CA SER A 174 5.31 3.85 -0.26
C SER A 174 6.54 4.33 -1.02
N ILE A 175 7.75 3.84 -0.70
CA ILE A 175 8.97 4.16 -1.47
C ILE A 175 8.86 3.63 -2.90
N CYS A 176 8.32 2.41 -3.06
CA CYS A 176 8.10 1.86 -4.39
C CYS A 176 7.03 2.64 -5.17
N PHE A 177 5.98 3.16 -4.49
CA PHE A 177 5.02 4.06 -5.14
C PHE A 177 5.63 5.41 -5.50
N ILE A 178 6.47 6.02 -4.66
CA ILE A 178 7.23 7.23 -5.02
C ILE A 178 8.03 7.02 -6.32
N ALA A 179 8.71 5.87 -6.44
CA ALA A 179 9.43 5.54 -7.66
C ALA A 179 8.48 5.35 -8.86
N ASN A 180 7.33 4.71 -8.64
CA ASN A 180 6.30 4.53 -9.66
C ASN A 180 5.68 5.85 -10.11
N ASP A 181 5.37 6.75 -9.17
CA ASP A 181 4.81 8.08 -9.47
C ASP A 181 5.78 8.90 -10.33
N ALA A 182 7.09 8.84 -10.04
CA ALA A 182 8.11 9.49 -10.86
C ALA A 182 8.09 8.96 -12.30
N VAL A 183 7.98 7.63 -12.47
CA VAL A 183 7.85 7.01 -13.81
C VAL A 183 6.56 7.46 -14.50
N LEU A 184 5.44 7.50 -13.78
CA LEU A 184 4.14 7.90 -14.33
C LEU A 184 4.08 9.40 -14.67
N ILE A 185 4.75 10.26 -13.90
CA ILE A 185 4.91 11.68 -14.26
C ILE A 185 5.62 11.79 -15.62
N VAL A 186 6.70 11.03 -15.84
CA VAL A 186 7.42 11.01 -17.12
C VAL A 186 6.50 10.48 -18.22
N LEU A 187 5.83 9.34 -17.99
CA LEU A 187 4.94 8.68 -18.96
C LEU A 187 3.83 9.63 -19.46
N TRP A 188 3.14 10.28 -18.52
CA TRP A 188 2.07 11.21 -18.86
C TRP A 188 2.58 12.51 -19.46
N SER A 189 3.76 12.99 -19.04
CA SER A 189 4.40 14.15 -19.67
C SER A 189 4.78 13.89 -21.12
N MET A 190 5.20 12.66 -21.47
CA MET A 190 5.48 12.26 -22.84
C MET A 190 4.23 12.19 -23.72
N LYS A 191 3.03 12.20 -23.14
CA LYS A 191 1.77 12.30 -23.89
C LYS A 191 1.38 13.75 -24.26
N ILE A 192 1.99 14.77 -23.65
CA ILE A 192 1.65 16.18 -23.93
C ILE A 192 1.81 16.54 -25.42
N PRO A 193 2.85 16.11 -26.16
CA PRO A 193 2.97 16.43 -27.58
C PRO A 193 1.84 15.89 -28.46
N THR A 194 1.21 14.76 -28.08
CA THR A 194 0.17 14.09 -28.87
C THR A 194 -1.24 14.40 -28.37
N ALA A 195 -1.45 14.51 -27.05
CA ALA A 195 -2.75 14.73 -26.42
C ALA A 195 -2.94 16.16 -25.86
N GLY A 196 -1.92 17.02 -26.05
CA GLY A 196 -1.95 18.39 -25.56
C GLY A 196 -2.04 18.47 -24.03
N LEU A 197 -2.54 19.60 -23.53
CA LEU A 197 -2.72 19.84 -22.10
C LEU A 197 -3.93 19.10 -21.50
N SER A 198 -4.67 18.31 -22.28
CA SER A 198 -5.78 17.50 -21.76
C SER A 198 -5.32 16.41 -20.77
N VAL A 199 -4.05 16.00 -20.82
CA VAL A 199 -3.44 15.05 -19.88
C VAL A 199 -2.83 15.71 -18.62
N LEU A 200 -2.84 17.04 -18.53
CA LEU A 200 -2.30 17.80 -17.40
C LEU A 200 -2.88 17.36 -16.03
N PRO A 201 -4.18 17.09 -15.88
CA PRO A 201 -4.72 16.57 -14.62
C PRO A 201 -4.03 15.29 -14.13
N SER A 202 -3.65 14.39 -15.05
CA SER A 202 -2.95 13.14 -14.71
C SER A 202 -1.51 13.42 -14.26
N VAL A 203 -0.78 14.29 -14.94
CA VAL A 203 0.58 14.68 -14.52
C VAL A 203 0.53 15.28 -13.11
N LEU A 204 -0.38 16.23 -12.88
CA LEU A 204 -0.54 16.87 -11.56
C LEU A 204 -0.98 15.87 -10.49
N CYS A 205 -1.82 14.90 -10.84
CA CYS A 205 -2.25 13.82 -9.94
C CYS A 205 -1.05 13.01 -9.44
N PHE A 206 -0.15 12.58 -10.31
CA PHE A 206 1.04 11.81 -9.91
C PHE A 206 2.08 12.66 -9.17
N VAL A 207 2.22 13.94 -9.48
CA VAL A 207 3.03 14.86 -8.66
C VAL A 207 2.48 14.94 -7.23
N VAL A 208 1.16 15.05 -7.08
CA VAL A 208 0.50 15.05 -5.77
C VAL A 208 0.66 13.70 -5.07
N PHE A 209 0.54 12.57 -5.79
CA PHE A 209 0.74 11.22 -5.24
C PHE A 209 2.13 11.08 -4.65
N LEU A 210 3.16 11.47 -5.38
CA LEU A 210 4.54 11.46 -4.92
C LEU A 210 4.71 12.17 -3.57
N LEU A 211 4.09 13.34 -3.39
CA LEU A 211 4.13 14.09 -2.12
C LEU A 211 3.37 13.36 -1.00
N ILE A 212 2.21 12.79 -1.32
CA ILE A 212 1.41 12.04 -0.33
C ILE A 212 2.12 10.73 0.04
N ASP A 213 2.76 10.04 -0.90
CA ASP A 213 3.47 8.79 -0.64
C ASP A 213 4.76 9.02 0.16
N ALA A 214 5.43 10.16 -0.01
CA ALA A 214 6.51 10.57 0.88
C ALA A 214 6.00 10.77 2.33
N HIS A 215 4.86 11.42 2.52
CA HIS A 215 4.20 11.53 3.83
C HIS A 215 3.76 10.16 4.35
N CYS A 216 3.23 9.30 3.48
CA CYS A 216 2.80 7.94 3.80
C CYS A 216 3.96 7.11 4.39
N TYR A 217 5.13 7.14 3.77
CA TYR A 217 6.31 6.45 4.29
C TYR A 217 6.66 6.90 5.71
N ILE A 218 6.69 8.21 5.96
CA ILE A 218 6.96 8.77 7.30
C ILE A 218 5.90 8.30 8.31
N SER A 219 4.62 8.32 7.92
CA SER A 219 3.49 7.89 8.75
C SER A 219 3.60 6.41 9.12
N TRP A 220 3.89 5.54 8.14
CA TRP A 220 4.02 4.09 8.35
C TRP A 220 5.26 3.73 9.16
N HIS A 221 6.39 4.41 8.94
CA HIS A 221 7.60 4.22 9.71
C HIS A 221 7.39 4.55 11.20
N LYS A 222 6.73 5.67 11.50
CA LYS A 222 6.37 6.05 12.88
C LYS A 222 5.42 5.02 13.52
N ARG A 223 4.43 4.51 12.75
CA ARG A 223 3.51 3.47 13.22
C ARG A 223 4.23 2.16 13.52
N ARG A 224 5.14 1.73 12.64
CA ARG A 224 5.94 0.52 12.86
C ARG A 224 6.70 0.60 14.19
N LYS A 225 7.39 1.73 14.46
CA LYS A 225 8.11 1.92 15.72
C LYS A 225 7.17 1.86 16.91
N ARG A 226 6.03 2.54 16.83
CA ARG A 226 5.03 2.53 17.92
C ARG A 226 4.44 1.13 18.14
N GLN A 227 4.06 0.42 17.08
CA GLN A 227 3.52 -0.93 17.19
C GLN A 227 4.53 -1.90 17.78
N ALA A 228 5.82 -1.79 17.40
CA ALA A 228 6.89 -2.61 17.96
C ALA A 228 7.10 -2.35 19.45
N ALA A 229 7.07 -1.10 19.89
CA ALA A 229 7.19 -0.75 21.34
C ALA A 229 6.03 -1.34 22.16
N ILE A 230 4.78 -1.17 21.69
CA ILE A 230 3.60 -1.72 22.39
C ILE A 230 3.66 -3.27 22.45
N MET A 231 4.12 -3.94 21.41
CA MET A 231 4.24 -5.40 21.42
C MET A 231 5.32 -5.86 22.40
N PHE A 232 6.45 -5.15 22.45
CA PHE A 232 7.53 -5.45 23.38
C PHE A 232 7.11 -5.28 24.85
N GLU A 233 6.41 -4.19 25.18
CA GLU A 233 5.85 -3.97 26.53
C GLU A 233 4.93 -5.11 26.94
N ARG A 234 4.04 -5.58 26.06
CA ARG A 234 3.14 -6.70 26.34
C ARG A 234 3.86 -8.03 26.53
N GLU A 235 4.90 -8.28 25.75
CA GLU A 235 5.73 -9.49 25.92
C GLU A 235 6.41 -9.50 27.30
N GLN A 236 6.90 -8.34 27.77
CA GLN A 236 7.46 -8.23 29.11
C GLN A 236 6.40 -8.42 30.20
N GLU A 237 5.22 -7.80 30.06
CA GLU A 237 4.12 -7.98 31.02
C GLU A 237 3.66 -9.43 31.11
N THR A 238 3.57 -10.13 29.96
CA THR A 238 3.21 -11.57 29.93
C THR A 238 4.27 -12.40 30.59
N ALA A 239 5.56 -12.18 30.30
CA ALA A 239 6.67 -12.88 30.93
C ALA A 239 6.77 -12.63 32.45
N ALA A 240 6.42 -11.42 32.90
CA ALA A 240 6.39 -11.10 34.32
C ALA A 240 5.17 -11.67 35.07
N SER A 241 4.09 -11.98 34.33
CA SER A 241 2.85 -12.54 34.88
C SER A 241 2.77 -14.08 34.84
N GLU A 242 3.71 -14.75 34.15
CA GLU A 242 3.86 -16.21 34.25
C GLU A 242 4.46 -16.55 35.64
N PRO A 243 3.67 -17.10 36.60
CA PRO A 243 4.21 -17.47 37.92
C PRO A 243 5.18 -18.65 37.72
N ALA A 244 6.21 -18.69 38.58
CA ALA A 244 7.15 -19.80 38.74
C ALA A 244 6.40 -21.10 39.16
N ALA A 245 5.62 -21.66 38.25
CA ALA A 245 4.82 -22.87 38.48
C ALA A 245 5.60 -24.16 38.28
N GLU A 246 6.94 -24.11 38.07
CA GLU A 246 7.72 -25.27 37.70
C GLU A 246 8.77 -25.71 38.72
N ASN A 247 8.68 -25.24 39.98
CA ASN A 247 9.65 -25.63 41.02
C ASN A 247 9.04 -26.33 42.22
N ASN A 248 7.82 -26.90 42.19
CA ASN A 248 7.24 -27.64 43.33
C ASN A 248 6.94 -29.14 43.06
N GLU A 249 7.51 -29.72 42.07
CA GLU A 249 7.38 -31.19 41.83
C GLU A 249 8.69 -31.93 41.96
N VAL A 250 9.49 -31.71 42.96
CA VAL A 250 10.54 -32.69 43.37
C VAL A 250 10.77 -32.53 44.86
N THR A 251 9.91 -33.05 45.72
CA THR A 251 10.26 -33.56 47.06
C THR A 251 9.04 -34.33 47.64
N GLU A 252 8.65 -35.42 47.09
CA GLU A 252 8.05 -36.52 47.82
C GLU A 252 9.00 -37.72 47.78
N ASN A 253 9.72 -37.85 48.86
CA ASN A 253 10.60 -38.94 49.12
C ASN A 253 9.76 -40.04 49.79
N PRO A 254 9.61 -41.24 49.27
CA PRO A 254 9.02 -42.37 49.98
C PRO A 254 10.12 -43.17 50.66
N THR A 255 10.39 -42.85 51.91
CA THR A 255 11.07 -43.77 52.84
C THR A 255 10.10 -44.11 53.92
N ASP A 256 9.53 -45.29 53.87
CA ASP A 256 9.24 -46.12 55.05
C ASP A 256 9.00 -47.55 54.56
N GLU A 257 10.11 -48.31 54.45
CA GLU A 257 10.10 -49.74 54.52
C GLU A 257 9.85 -50.16 55.95
N GLU A 258 8.79 -50.84 56.26
CA GLU A 258 8.59 -51.59 57.51
C GLU A 258 8.73 -53.08 57.22
N PRO A 259 9.48 -53.85 58.10
CA PRO A 259 9.92 -55.19 57.80
C PRO A 259 8.84 -56.23 58.09
N ALA A 260 8.87 -57.27 57.28
CA ALA A 260 8.12 -58.56 57.47
C ALA A 260 8.33 -59.15 58.83
N LYS A 261 7.23 -59.60 59.47
CA LYS A 261 7.25 -60.65 60.47
C LYS A 261 6.65 -61.92 59.90
N GLU A 262 7.48 -62.96 60.01
CA GLU A 262 7.11 -64.33 59.89
C GLU A 262 5.98 -64.71 60.87
N GLU A 263 5.00 -65.49 60.41
CA GLU A 263 4.56 -66.81 60.90
C GLU A 263 3.55 -67.36 59.90
#